data_9f25095c9e50e48aa53e020b64dafe45
#
_entry.id   9f25095c9e50e48aa53e020b64dafe45
#
_cell.length_a   1.000
_cell.length_b   1.000
_cell.length_c   1.000
_cell.angle_alpha   90.00
_cell.angle_beta   90.00
_cell.angle_gamma   90.00
#
_symmetry.space_group_name_H-M   'P 1'
#
loop_
_entity.id
_entity.type
_entity.pdbx_description
1 polymer ?
#
loop_
_entity_poly.entity_id
_entity_poly.type
_entity_poly.pdbx_seq_one_letter_code
_entity_poly.pdbx_strand_id
1 'polypeptide(L)'
;MQLETRRLILRPWEERDAEELYRYAQDDRIGPIAGWPPHTSVENSLEIIRTVLSEPETYAVILKDTGKPVGSVGIMFAPKGSAPMKEQEAEIGYWIGVPYWGQGLIPEAVHRLQERCFDELHRSAVWCGYYDGNDKSKRCLLYTSDA
;
A
#
# COMPACT_ATOMS: atom_id res chain seq x y z
N MET A 1 9.39 7.90 -8.88
CA MET A 1 8.38 8.93 -8.64
C MET A 1 8.07 9.01 -7.16
N GLN A 2 7.68 10.16 -6.68
CA GLN A 2 7.40 10.36 -5.27
C GLN A 2 6.13 11.19 -5.13
N LEU A 3 5.26 10.76 -4.22
CA LEU A 3 4.03 11.48 -3.92
C LEU A 3 4.10 11.97 -2.48
N GLU A 4 3.33 12.99 -2.18
CA GLU A 4 3.43 13.59 -0.86
C GLU A 4 2.05 13.93 -0.33
N THR A 5 1.87 13.75 0.99
CA THR A 5 0.67 14.19 1.69
C THR A 5 1.12 15.08 2.86
N ARG A 6 0.17 15.46 3.71
CA ARG A 6 0.51 16.32 4.84
C ARG A 6 1.54 15.69 5.78
N ARG A 7 1.38 14.39 6.07
CA ARG A 7 2.24 13.70 7.04
C ARG A 7 3.16 12.68 6.43
N LEU A 8 2.98 12.35 5.12
CA LEU A 8 3.62 11.20 4.52
C LEU A 8 4.34 11.55 3.23
N ILE A 9 5.35 10.77 2.93
CA ILE A 9 5.95 10.70 1.60
C ILE A 9 5.75 9.27 1.12
N LEU A 10 5.26 9.13 -0.11
CA LEU A 10 5.10 7.82 -0.74
C LEU A 10 6.16 7.74 -1.83
N ARG A 11 7.14 6.88 -1.64
CA ARG A 11 8.25 6.70 -2.59
C ARG A 11 8.50 5.23 -2.82
N PRO A 12 9.19 4.88 -3.91
CA PRO A 12 9.54 3.47 -4.11
C PRO A 12 10.34 2.92 -2.93
N TRP A 13 10.15 1.63 -2.64
CA TRP A 13 10.95 0.95 -1.64
C TRP A 13 12.42 0.92 -2.10
N GLU A 14 13.32 1.05 -1.13
CA GLU A 14 14.76 0.99 -1.38
C GLU A 14 15.39 -0.11 -0.55
N GLU A 15 16.52 -0.63 -1.00
CA GLU A 15 17.15 -1.74 -0.28
C GLU A 15 17.52 -1.35 1.15
N ARG A 16 17.87 -0.10 1.37
CA ARG A 16 18.18 0.38 2.73
C ARG A 16 16.99 0.34 3.68
N ASP A 17 15.79 0.12 3.16
CA ASP A 17 14.59 0.07 3.99
C ASP A 17 14.36 -1.32 4.60
N ALA A 18 15.23 -2.29 4.32
CA ALA A 18 14.98 -3.68 4.71
C ALA A 18 14.86 -3.86 6.23
N GLU A 19 15.64 -3.15 7.01
CA GLU A 19 15.57 -3.28 8.47
C GLU A 19 14.23 -2.80 9.01
N GLU A 20 13.78 -1.63 8.57
CA GLU A 20 12.50 -1.10 9.01
C GLU A 20 11.34 -1.92 8.47
N LEU A 21 11.46 -2.43 7.24
CA LEU A 21 10.45 -3.32 6.71
C LEU A 21 10.31 -4.56 7.59
N TYR A 22 11.44 -5.19 7.93
CA TYR A 22 11.41 -6.39 8.75
C TYR A 22 10.81 -6.10 10.13
N ARG A 23 11.11 -4.93 10.68
CA ARG A 23 10.62 -4.55 12.01
C ARG A 23 9.10 -4.73 12.12
N TYR A 24 8.37 -4.36 11.09
CA TYR A 24 6.90 -4.42 11.11
C TYR A 24 6.37 -5.66 10.40
N ALA A 25 7.02 -6.10 9.35
CA ALA A 25 6.51 -7.19 8.53
C ALA A 25 6.71 -8.57 9.17
N GLN A 26 7.50 -8.67 10.23
CA GLN A 26 7.60 -9.91 10.98
C GLN A 26 6.39 -10.15 11.89
N ASP A 27 5.56 -9.15 12.08
CA ASP A 27 4.42 -9.21 12.98
C ASP A 27 3.31 -10.03 12.30
N ASP A 28 2.81 -11.06 12.99
CA ASP A 28 1.79 -11.93 12.42
C ASP A 28 0.42 -11.27 12.38
N ARG A 29 0.27 -10.09 12.92
CA ARG A 29 -0.96 -9.33 12.80
C ARG A 29 -1.05 -8.56 11.49
N ILE A 30 0.02 -8.52 10.70
CA ILE A 30 0.09 -7.75 9.46
C ILE A 30 0.02 -8.68 8.25
N GLY A 31 1.05 -9.49 8.03
CA GLY A 31 1.16 -10.29 6.82
C GLY A 31 0.04 -11.28 6.63
N PRO A 32 -0.24 -12.16 7.60
CA PRO A 32 -1.25 -13.18 7.40
C PRO A 32 -2.65 -12.61 7.10
N ILE A 33 -3.00 -11.49 7.68
CA ILE A 33 -4.28 -10.85 7.39
C ILE A 33 -4.28 -10.30 5.98
N ALA A 34 -3.15 -9.78 5.52
CA ALA A 34 -3.03 -9.23 4.17
C ALA A 34 -2.75 -10.31 3.13
N GLY A 35 -2.51 -11.56 3.53
CA GLY A 35 -2.37 -12.67 2.61
C GLY A 35 -0.94 -13.11 2.34
N TRP A 36 0.02 -12.71 3.16
CA TRP A 36 1.40 -13.16 2.99
C TRP A 36 1.99 -13.54 4.36
N PRO A 37 3.02 -14.42 4.37
CA PRO A 37 3.60 -14.88 5.63
C PRO A 37 4.46 -13.79 6.26
N PRO A 38 4.63 -13.81 7.59
CA PRO A 38 5.53 -12.86 8.23
C PRO A 38 6.93 -13.00 7.67
N HIS A 39 7.64 -11.88 7.57
CA HIS A 39 9.03 -11.91 7.15
C HIS A 39 9.88 -12.57 8.23
N THR A 40 10.93 -13.28 7.81
CA THR A 40 11.71 -14.11 8.72
C THR A 40 13.05 -13.51 9.09
N SER A 41 13.51 -12.51 8.36
CA SER A 41 14.81 -11.90 8.60
C SER A 41 14.92 -10.61 7.80
N VAL A 42 15.94 -9.80 8.10
CA VAL A 42 16.24 -8.61 7.30
C VAL A 42 16.58 -9.02 5.88
N GLU A 43 17.30 -10.13 5.71
CA GLU A 43 17.65 -10.64 4.39
C GLU A 43 16.40 -11.04 3.60
N ASN A 44 15.44 -11.65 4.28
CA ASN A 44 14.16 -11.99 3.65
C ASN A 44 13.44 -10.71 3.20
N SER A 45 13.40 -9.70 4.07
CA SER A 45 12.78 -8.42 3.71
C SER A 45 13.48 -7.77 2.53
N LEU A 46 14.82 -7.84 2.48
CA LEU A 46 15.57 -7.30 1.34
C LEU A 46 15.17 -8.01 0.05
N GLU A 47 15.04 -9.32 0.10
CA GLU A 47 14.62 -10.08 -1.06
C GLU A 47 13.21 -9.67 -1.52
N ILE A 48 12.29 -9.46 -0.57
CA ILE A 48 10.95 -9.03 -0.89
C ILE A 48 10.95 -7.64 -1.53
N ILE A 49 11.82 -6.75 -1.06
CA ILE A 49 11.95 -5.43 -1.70
C ILE A 49 12.36 -5.60 -3.16
N ARG A 50 13.31 -6.48 -3.42
CA ARG A 50 13.84 -6.67 -4.77
C ARG A 50 12.85 -7.33 -5.73
N THR A 51 12.00 -8.23 -5.21
CA THR A 51 11.19 -9.09 -6.08
C THR A 51 9.71 -8.74 -6.08
N VAL A 52 9.19 -8.21 -4.99
CA VAL A 52 7.76 -7.94 -4.85
C VAL A 52 7.49 -6.45 -4.76
N LEU A 53 8.22 -5.76 -3.90
CA LEU A 53 7.94 -4.34 -3.64
C LEU A 53 8.56 -3.44 -4.68
N SER A 54 9.24 -3.99 -5.66
CA SER A 54 9.79 -3.23 -6.79
C SER A 54 8.81 -3.05 -7.93
N GLU A 55 7.61 -3.60 -7.82
CA GLU A 55 6.60 -3.43 -8.85
C GLU A 55 6.23 -1.95 -9.03
N PRO A 56 5.91 -1.53 -10.25
CA PRO A 56 5.48 -0.14 -10.46
C PRO A 56 4.28 0.20 -9.61
N GLU A 57 4.20 1.44 -9.18
CA GLU A 57 3.10 1.96 -8.35
C GLU A 57 3.01 1.29 -6.97
N THR A 58 4.13 0.77 -6.48
CA THR A 58 4.24 0.25 -5.12
C THR A 58 5.13 1.22 -4.33
N TYR A 59 4.64 1.71 -3.20
CA TYR A 59 5.29 2.77 -2.46
C TYR A 59 5.49 2.41 -1.00
N ALA A 60 6.66 2.76 -0.48
CA ALA A 60 6.88 2.78 0.96
C ALA A 60 6.19 4.02 1.53
N VAL A 61 5.50 3.84 2.64
CA VAL A 61 4.83 4.95 3.33
C VAL A 61 5.82 5.50 4.35
N ILE A 62 6.35 6.68 4.08
CA ILE A 62 7.37 7.30 4.91
C ILE A 62 6.72 8.34 5.80
N LEU A 63 6.91 8.21 7.10
CA LEU A 63 6.39 9.20 8.04
C LEU A 63 7.35 10.38 8.06
N LYS A 64 6.86 11.58 7.74
CA LYS A 64 7.71 12.76 7.64
C LYS A 64 8.45 13.06 8.94
N ASP A 65 7.80 12.82 10.09
CA ASP A 65 8.40 13.10 11.39
C ASP A 65 9.69 12.34 11.64
N THR A 66 9.80 11.11 11.11
CA THR A 66 10.96 10.26 11.39
C THR A 66 11.79 9.99 10.16
N GLY A 67 11.24 10.19 8.97
CA GLY A 67 11.91 9.85 7.73
C GLY A 67 11.97 8.35 7.48
N LYS A 68 11.21 7.53 8.22
CA LYS A 68 11.31 6.08 8.13
C LYS A 68 10.05 5.46 7.55
N PRO A 69 10.19 4.33 6.84
CA PRO A 69 9.02 3.63 6.32
C PRO A 69 8.25 2.96 7.45
N VAL A 70 6.93 3.14 7.45
CA VAL A 70 6.06 2.55 8.46
C VAL A 70 5.02 1.63 7.85
N GLY A 71 4.96 1.53 6.54
CA GLY A 71 4.01 0.68 5.85
C GLY A 71 4.20 0.72 4.36
N SER A 72 3.25 0.13 3.65
CA SER A 72 3.32 0.04 2.20
C SER A 72 1.94 0.29 1.61
N VAL A 73 1.90 0.91 0.44
CA VAL A 73 0.67 1.12 -0.27
C VAL A 73 0.97 1.00 -1.76
N GLY A 74 0.04 0.45 -2.52
CA GLY A 74 0.29 0.24 -3.94
C GLY A 74 -0.97 0.19 -4.75
N ILE A 75 -0.81 0.41 -6.05
CA ILE A 75 -1.90 0.34 -7.02
C ILE A 75 -1.69 -0.91 -7.86
N MET A 76 -2.70 -1.76 -7.90
CA MET A 76 -2.69 -2.96 -8.73
C MET A 76 -3.68 -2.77 -9.87
N PHE A 77 -3.26 -3.12 -11.08
CA PHE A 77 -4.09 -2.97 -12.27
C PHE A 77 -4.66 -4.33 -12.67
N ALA A 78 -5.80 -4.32 -13.33
CA ALA A 78 -6.38 -5.56 -13.81
C ALA A 78 -5.41 -6.24 -14.79
N PRO A 79 -5.32 -7.59 -14.79
CA PRO A 79 -6.07 -8.52 -13.97
C PRO A 79 -5.46 -8.84 -12.60
N LYS A 80 -4.39 -8.16 -12.21
CA LYS A 80 -3.76 -8.39 -10.92
C LYS A 80 -4.65 -7.84 -9.81
N GLY A 81 -4.40 -8.29 -8.59
CA GLY A 81 -5.20 -7.87 -7.47
C GLY A 81 -6.23 -8.89 -7.08
N SER A 82 -6.91 -8.68 -5.97
CA SER A 82 -7.87 -9.62 -5.43
C SER A 82 -9.31 -9.26 -5.76
N ALA A 83 -9.57 -8.07 -6.25
CA ALA A 83 -10.93 -7.62 -6.55
C ALA A 83 -11.32 -8.04 -7.98
N PRO A 84 -12.61 -8.21 -8.23
CA PRO A 84 -13.08 -8.54 -9.59
C PRO A 84 -13.12 -7.31 -10.46
N MET A 85 -11.96 -6.85 -10.89
CA MET A 85 -11.80 -5.59 -11.59
C MET A 85 -12.05 -5.71 -13.08
N LYS A 86 -12.63 -4.65 -13.63
CA LYS A 86 -12.68 -4.45 -15.07
C LYS A 86 -11.38 -3.79 -15.54
N GLU A 87 -11.16 -3.80 -16.84
CA GLU A 87 -9.89 -3.37 -17.41
C GLU A 87 -9.49 -1.95 -17.04
N GLN A 88 -10.46 -1.04 -16.89
CA GLN A 88 -10.18 0.35 -16.55
C GLN A 88 -10.19 0.63 -15.05
N GLU A 89 -10.20 -0.42 -14.24
CA GLU A 89 -10.24 -0.27 -12.78
C GLU A 89 -8.91 -0.64 -12.16
N ALA A 90 -8.73 -0.22 -10.93
CA ALA A 90 -7.52 -0.52 -10.19
C ALA A 90 -7.88 -0.87 -8.74
N GLU A 91 -6.97 -1.52 -8.06
CA GLU A 91 -7.15 -1.85 -6.64
C GLU A 91 -5.99 -1.26 -5.86
N ILE A 92 -6.28 -0.67 -4.70
CA ILE A 92 -5.24 -0.18 -3.79
C ILE A 92 -5.10 -1.17 -2.66
N GLY A 93 -3.87 -1.68 -2.48
CA GLY A 93 -3.53 -2.54 -1.36
C GLY A 93 -2.64 -1.77 -0.40
N TYR A 94 -2.67 -2.15 0.88
CA TYR A 94 -1.91 -1.43 1.89
C TYR A 94 -1.71 -2.26 3.15
N TRP A 95 -0.68 -1.91 3.91
CA TRP A 95 -0.53 -2.34 5.29
C TRP A 95 0.29 -1.28 6.03
N ILE A 96 0.17 -1.26 7.35
CA ILE A 96 0.93 -0.32 8.16
C ILE A 96 1.34 -1.01 9.46
N GLY A 97 2.49 -0.62 10.00
CA GLY A 97 3.00 -1.20 11.24
C GLY A 97 2.04 -1.00 12.40
N VAL A 98 1.92 -2.03 13.23
CA VAL A 98 0.96 -2.03 14.33
C VAL A 98 1.05 -0.78 15.21
N PRO A 99 2.24 -0.28 15.57
CA PRO A 99 2.31 0.94 16.41
C PRO A 99 1.64 2.16 15.82
N TYR A 100 1.39 2.14 14.51
CA TYR A 100 0.82 3.29 13.80
C TYR A 100 -0.65 3.11 13.46
N TRP A 101 -1.27 2.02 13.92
CA TRP A 101 -2.70 1.80 13.70
C TRP A 101 -3.51 2.88 14.39
N GLY A 102 -4.65 3.24 13.80
CA GLY A 102 -5.59 4.15 14.44
C GLY A 102 -5.23 5.62 14.34
N GLN A 103 -4.23 5.97 13.54
CA GLN A 103 -3.80 7.36 13.42
C GLN A 103 -4.25 8.04 12.11
N GLY A 104 -4.99 7.31 11.29
CA GLY A 104 -5.48 7.88 10.03
C GLY A 104 -4.43 7.94 8.92
N LEU A 105 -3.30 7.26 9.08
CA LEU A 105 -2.23 7.33 8.08
C LEU A 105 -2.60 6.60 6.81
N ILE A 106 -3.22 5.41 6.91
CA ILE A 106 -3.61 4.67 5.73
C ILE A 106 -4.70 5.40 4.92
N PRO A 107 -5.78 5.92 5.55
CA PRO A 107 -6.71 6.74 4.78
C PRO A 107 -6.06 7.90 4.06
N GLU A 108 -5.08 8.54 4.68
CA GLU A 108 -4.36 9.64 4.04
C GLU A 108 -3.59 9.17 2.82
N ALA A 109 -2.88 8.04 2.93
CA ALA A 109 -2.12 7.47 1.83
C ALA A 109 -3.04 6.98 0.71
N VAL A 110 -4.12 6.30 1.08
CA VAL A 110 -5.07 5.77 0.10
C VAL A 110 -5.72 6.91 -0.68
N HIS A 111 -6.09 7.97 0.01
CA HIS A 111 -6.69 9.14 -0.65
C HIS A 111 -5.74 9.72 -1.70
N ARG A 112 -4.46 9.82 -1.37
CA ARG A 112 -3.47 10.33 -2.33
C ARG A 112 -3.36 9.43 -3.54
N LEU A 113 -3.41 8.10 -3.34
CA LEU A 113 -3.36 7.18 -4.46
C LEU A 113 -4.65 7.20 -5.28
N GLN A 114 -5.80 7.45 -4.66
CA GLN A 114 -7.03 7.62 -5.40
C GLN A 114 -6.92 8.82 -6.34
N GLU A 115 -6.37 9.92 -5.85
CA GLU A 115 -6.14 11.08 -6.72
C GLU A 115 -5.28 10.72 -7.91
N ARG A 116 -4.20 9.98 -7.67
CA ARG A 116 -3.34 9.54 -8.76
C ARG A 116 -4.09 8.65 -9.75
N CYS A 117 -4.90 7.71 -9.24
CA CYS A 117 -5.65 6.82 -10.12
C CYS A 117 -6.58 7.58 -11.05
N PHE A 118 -7.30 8.58 -10.52
CA PHE A 118 -8.28 9.28 -11.33
C PHE A 118 -7.67 10.38 -12.16
N ASP A 119 -6.77 11.17 -11.58
CA ASP A 119 -6.27 12.37 -12.24
C ASP A 119 -5.11 12.09 -13.18
N GLU A 120 -4.28 11.09 -12.86
CA GLU A 120 -3.08 10.82 -13.62
C GLU A 120 -3.15 9.53 -14.42
N LEU A 121 -3.76 8.50 -13.88
CA LEU A 121 -3.84 7.20 -14.52
C LEU A 121 -5.17 6.93 -15.19
N HIS A 122 -6.12 7.85 -15.03
CA HIS A 122 -7.41 7.83 -15.71
C HIS A 122 -8.19 6.53 -15.52
N ARG A 123 -8.19 6.01 -14.27
CA ARG A 123 -8.99 4.83 -13.95
C ARG A 123 -10.44 5.22 -13.72
N SER A 124 -11.35 4.31 -14.05
CA SER A 124 -12.79 4.60 -13.91
C SER A 124 -13.30 4.30 -12.50
N ALA A 125 -12.64 3.42 -11.78
CA ALA A 125 -13.03 3.07 -10.42
C ALA A 125 -11.84 2.48 -9.68
N VAL A 126 -11.89 2.53 -8.35
CA VAL A 126 -10.83 2.05 -7.49
C VAL A 126 -11.43 1.17 -6.41
N TRP A 127 -10.82 0.00 -6.21
CA TRP A 127 -11.18 -0.94 -5.16
C TRP A 127 -10.18 -0.83 -4.02
N CYS A 128 -10.63 -0.97 -2.78
CA CYS A 128 -9.74 -0.97 -1.63
C CYS A 128 -10.06 -2.17 -0.75
N GLY A 129 -9.03 -2.68 -0.05
CA GLY A 129 -9.20 -3.75 0.87
C GLY A 129 -9.34 -3.27 2.30
N TYR A 130 -9.84 -4.15 3.16
CA TYR A 130 -9.91 -3.91 4.58
C TYR A 130 -9.13 -4.98 5.31
N TYR A 131 -8.49 -4.58 6.39
CA TYR A 131 -7.68 -5.50 7.18
C TYR A 131 -8.23 -5.68 8.58
N ASP A 132 -9.53 -5.65 8.71
CA ASP A 132 -10.15 -5.87 10.02
C ASP A 132 -10.51 -7.34 10.22
N GLY A 133 -10.10 -8.17 9.30
CA GLY A 133 -10.28 -9.62 9.45
C GLY A 133 -11.57 -10.17 8.90
N ASN A 134 -12.53 -9.35 8.64
CA ASN A 134 -13.81 -9.83 8.19
C ASN A 134 -14.16 -9.41 6.79
N ASP A 135 -13.66 -8.30 6.36
CA ASP A 135 -14.04 -7.77 5.08
C ASP A 135 -13.07 -8.15 4.02
N LYS A 136 -13.58 -8.28 2.84
CA LYS A 136 -12.78 -8.43 1.64
C LYS A 136 -12.58 -7.07 1.04
N SER A 137 -11.97 -7.04 -0.12
CA SER A 137 -11.86 -5.79 -0.85
C SER A 137 -13.25 -5.26 -1.15
N LYS A 138 -13.45 -3.99 -0.92
CA LYS A 138 -14.69 -3.32 -1.26
C LYS A 138 -14.38 -2.18 -2.20
N ARG A 139 -15.36 -1.88 -3.04
CA ARG A 139 -15.23 -0.73 -3.91
C ARG A 139 -15.25 0.51 -3.03
N CYS A 140 -14.11 1.13 -2.88
CA CYS A 140 -13.98 2.20 -1.89
C CYS A 140 -14.21 3.56 -2.48
N LEU A 141 -14.32 3.69 -3.77
CA LEU A 141 -14.62 4.96 -4.35
C LEU A 141 -15.83 4.83 -5.22
N LEU A 142 -16.78 5.66 -4.99
CA LEU A 142 -18.07 5.52 -5.59
C LEU A 142 -18.37 6.54 -6.64
N TYR A 143 -17.40 7.38 -6.97
CA TYR A 143 -17.58 8.29 -8.08
C TYR A 143 -16.41 8.16 -9.04
N THR A 144 -16.58 8.67 -10.24
CA THR A 144 -15.57 8.53 -11.26
C THR A 144 -14.86 9.85 -11.44
N SER A 145 -13.81 9.78 -12.25
CA SER A 145 -12.98 10.95 -12.46
C SER A 145 -13.57 11.93 -13.42
N ASP A 146 -14.73 11.68 -13.91
CA ASP A 146 -15.30 12.60 -14.82
C ASP A 146 -15.69 13.83 -14.17
N ALA A 147 -15.60 13.67 -12.99
CA ALA A 147 -16.07 14.83 -12.38
C ALA A 147 -15.98 15.84 -13.34
#